data_036365e1caeaca438c1448fe4e343f9e
#
_entry.id   036365e1caeaca438c1448fe4e343f9e
#
_cell.length_a   1.000
_cell.length_b   1.000
_cell.length_c   1.000
_cell.angle_alpha   90.00
_cell.angle_beta   90.00
_cell.angle_gamma   90.00
#
_symmetry.space_group_name_H-M   'P 1'
#
loop_
_entity.id
_entity.type
_entity.pdbx_description
1 polymer ?
#
loop_
_entity_poly.entity_id
_entity_poly.type
_entity_poly.pdbx_seq_one_letter_code
_entity_poly.pdbx_strand_id
1 'polypeptide(L)'
;MDEQKALKEFQERIGYQFKDEKLLYEALSHSSFANENKKARNSNERLEFLGDSVLSIVVSDHIFEHYKHMPEGELTKMRASLVCEKALFEFSKKIELGKYIFLGKGEEITGGRERPSIISDAFEAVIAAIYLDGGIEPVSKYILSFIPENITP
;
A
#
# COMPACT_ATOMS: atom_id res chain seq x y z
N MET A 1 18.92 -1.08 -7.41
CA MET A 1 18.63 -2.45 -6.96
C MET A 1 18.04 -3.25 -8.12
N ASP A 2 18.50 -4.47 -8.29
CA ASP A 2 17.94 -5.39 -9.27
C ASP A 2 16.46 -5.66 -8.95
N GLU A 3 15.62 -5.71 -9.97
CA GLU A 3 14.17 -5.89 -9.80
C GLU A 3 13.82 -7.18 -9.06
N GLN A 4 14.44 -8.30 -9.44
CA GLN A 4 14.17 -9.58 -8.79
C GLN A 4 14.57 -9.56 -7.32
N LYS A 5 15.70 -8.96 -7.01
CA LYS A 5 16.16 -8.81 -5.63
C LYS A 5 15.20 -7.93 -4.83
N ALA A 6 14.71 -6.85 -5.44
CA ALA A 6 13.75 -5.95 -4.78
C ALA A 6 12.46 -6.69 -4.45
N LEU A 7 11.92 -7.46 -5.40
CA LEU A 7 10.70 -8.23 -5.18
C LEU A 7 10.88 -9.25 -4.06
N LYS A 8 12.02 -9.96 -4.07
CA LYS A 8 12.30 -10.96 -3.05
C LYS A 8 12.42 -10.34 -1.65
N GLU A 9 13.23 -9.30 -1.54
CA GLU A 9 13.41 -8.63 -0.24
C GLU A 9 12.12 -8.04 0.30
N PHE A 10 11.33 -7.42 -0.57
CA PHE A 10 10.08 -6.80 -0.15
C PHE A 10 9.11 -7.84 0.40
N GLN A 11 8.95 -8.97 -0.30
CA GLN A 11 8.08 -10.06 0.17
C GLN A 11 8.53 -10.59 1.53
N GLU A 12 9.83 -10.76 1.72
CA GLU A 12 10.37 -11.19 3.02
C GLU A 12 10.06 -10.16 4.11
N ARG A 13 10.21 -8.89 3.78
CA ARG A 13 9.98 -7.79 4.73
C ARG A 13 8.53 -7.71 5.18
N ILE A 14 7.57 -7.86 4.25
CA ILE A 14 6.15 -7.75 4.59
C ILE A 14 5.56 -9.07 5.08
N GLY A 15 6.30 -10.18 4.95
CA GLY A 15 5.83 -11.49 5.41
C GLY A 15 4.74 -12.11 4.55
N TYR A 16 4.69 -11.73 3.28
CA TYR A 16 3.72 -12.30 2.34
C TYR A 16 4.42 -12.71 1.04
N GLN A 17 4.25 -13.96 0.64
CA GLN A 17 4.83 -14.48 -0.61
C GLN A 17 3.74 -14.54 -1.68
N PHE A 18 3.96 -13.82 -2.77
CA PHE A 18 3.00 -13.78 -3.87
C PHE A 18 3.05 -15.07 -4.69
N LYS A 19 1.87 -15.56 -5.08
CA LYS A 19 1.74 -16.65 -6.06
C LYS A 19 1.98 -16.09 -7.45
N ASP A 20 1.51 -14.87 -7.70
CA ASP A 20 1.73 -14.17 -8.96
C ASP A 20 2.52 -12.89 -8.68
N GLU A 21 3.85 -12.97 -8.83
CA GLU A 21 4.74 -11.82 -8.60
C GLU A 21 4.49 -10.65 -9.55
N LYS A 22 3.80 -10.87 -10.67
CA LYS A 22 3.48 -9.79 -11.60
C LYS A 22 2.61 -8.75 -10.94
N LEU A 23 1.74 -9.17 -10.02
CA LEU A 23 0.90 -8.24 -9.26
C LEU A 23 1.75 -7.32 -8.40
N LEU A 24 2.75 -7.85 -7.74
CA LEU A 24 3.65 -7.04 -6.92
C LEU A 24 4.49 -6.12 -7.78
N TYR A 25 5.00 -6.63 -8.90
CA TYR A 25 5.78 -5.82 -9.84
C TYR A 25 4.98 -4.61 -10.31
N GLU A 26 3.72 -4.82 -10.70
CA GLU A 26 2.83 -3.73 -11.10
C GLU A 26 2.56 -2.76 -9.94
N ALA A 27 2.32 -3.29 -8.73
CA ALA A 27 2.05 -2.45 -7.57
C ALA A 27 3.21 -1.51 -7.23
N LEU A 28 4.44 -1.96 -7.47
CA LEU A 28 5.64 -1.16 -7.19
C LEU A 28 6.04 -0.27 -8.37
N SER A 29 5.34 -0.34 -9.49
CA SER A 29 5.69 0.41 -10.71
C SER A 29 4.95 1.74 -10.79
N HIS A 30 5.67 2.82 -10.50
CA HIS A 30 5.15 4.17 -10.67
C HIS A 30 4.94 4.48 -12.17
N SER A 31 4.03 5.40 -12.49
CA SER A 31 3.77 5.78 -13.88
C SER A 31 5.01 6.23 -14.63
N SER A 32 5.94 6.91 -13.97
CA SER A 32 7.19 7.34 -14.58
C SER A 32 8.03 6.16 -15.08
N PHE A 33 8.04 5.07 -14.31
CA PHE A 33 8.74 3.85 -14.66
C PHE A 33 8.04 3.13 -15.82
N ALA A 34 6.73 3.02 -15.75
CA ALA A 34 5.93 2.38 -16.80
C ALA A 34 6.09 3.10 -18.14
N ASN A 35 6.15 4.45 -18.12
CA ASN A 35 6.31 5.25 -19.32
C ASN A 35 7.69 5.10 -19.96
N GLU A 36 8.73 4.89 -19.17
CA GLU A 36 10.10 4.72 -19.66
C GLU A 36 10.43 3.29 -20.06
N ASN A 37 9.76 2.32 -19.44
CA ASN A 37 10.12 0.91 -19.59
C ASN A 37 9.03 0.14 -20.34
N LYS A 38 9.31 -0.24 -21.58
CA LYS A 38 8.37 -0.95 -22.43
C LYS A 38 7.98 -2.33 -21.90
N LYS A 39 8.76 -2.90 -20.96
CA LYS A 39 8.46 -4.20 -20.33
C LYS A 39 7.42 -4.05 -19.22
N ALA A 40 7.37 -2.90 -18.57
CA ALA A 40 6.37 -2.60 -17.57
C ALA A 40 5.14 -2.05 -18.28
N ARG A 41 4.17 -2.91 -18.55
CA ARG A 41 2.99 -2.54 -19.35
C ARG A 41 2.04 -1.60 -18.63
N ASN A 42 1.99 -1.70 -17.29
CA ASN A 42 1.03 -0.94 -16.51
C ASN A 42 1.72 -0.24 -15.34
N SER A 43 1.21 0.94 -15.01
CA SER A 43 1.56 1.61 -13.77
C SER A 43 0.69 1.04 -12.64
N ASN A 44 0.96 1.47 -11.42
CA ASN A 44 0.21 1.03 -10.26
C ASN A 44 -1.11 1.78 -10.03
N GLU A 45 -1.51 2.66 -10.94
CA GLU A 45 -2.68 3.53 -10.73
C GLU A 45 -3.99 2.77 -10.54
N ARG A 46 -4.23 1.73 -11.34
CA ARG A 46 -5.46 0.94 -11.20
C ARG A 46 -5.46 0.12 -9.91
N LEU A 47 -4.30 -0.39 -9.51
CA LEU A 47 -4.18 -1.11 -8.24
C LEU A 47 -4.38 -0.17 -7.06
N GLU A 48 -3.85 1.04 -7.14
CA GLU A 48 -4.07 2.05 -6.11
C GLU A 48 -5.58 2.32 -5.92
N PHE A 49 -6.31 2.46 -7.02
CA PHE A 49 -7.76 2.67 -6.98
C PHE A 49 -8.47 1.53 -6.23
N LEU A 50 -8.15 0.29 -6.56
CA LEU A 50 -8.74 -0.87 -5.89
C LEU A 50 -8.29 -0.95 -4.43
N GLY A 51 -7.01 -0.69 -4.20
CA GLY A 51 -6.43 -0.74 -2.86
C GLY A 51 -7.05 0.24 -1.88
N ASP A 52 -7.44 1.41 -2.37
CA ASP A 52 -8.14 2.39 -1.55
C ASP A 52 -9.44 1.82 -1.00
N SER A 53 -10.20 1.11 -1.84
CA SER A 53 -11.45 0.49 -1.42
C SER A 53 -11.23 -0.68 -0.45
N VAL A 54 -10.24 -1.51 -0.72
CA VAL A 54 -9.92 -2.64 0.16
C VAL A 54 -9.48 -2.13 1.53
N LEU A 55 -8.61 -1.14 1.56
CA LEU A 55 -8.13 -0.52 2.80
C LEU A 55 -9.32 0.05 3.59
N SER A 56 -10.22 0.75 2.91
CA SER A 56 -11.37 1.37 3.55
C SER A 56 -12.30 0.32 4.19
N ILE A 57 -12.60 -0.79 3.50
CA ILE A 57 -13.50 -1.80 4.05
C ILE A 57 -12.85 -2.52 5.23
N VAL A 58 -11.56 -2.85 5.15
CA VAL A 58 -10.86 -3.53 6.23
C VAL A 58 -10.80 -2.67 7.49
N VAL A 59 -10.44 -1.40 7.34
CA VAL A 59 -10.37 -0.46 8.46
C VAL A 59 -11.76 -0.21 9.03
N SER A 60 -12.76 -0.01 8.17
CA SER A 60 -14.15 0.22 8.61
C SER A 60 -14.68 -0.95 9.42
N ASP A 61 -14.47 -2.16 8.92
CA ASP A 61 -14.90 -3.37 9.62
C ASP A 61 -14.24 -3.49 11.00
N HIS A 62 -12.95 -3.23 11.05
CA HIS A 62 -12.18 -3.31 12.28
C HIS A 62 -12.66 -2.33 13.34
N ILE A 63 -12.81 -1.04 12.98
CA ILE A 63 -13.24 -0.04 13.96
C ILE A 63 -14.72 -0.19 14.32
N PHE A 64 -15.55 -0.66 13.39
CA PHE A 64 -16.94 -0.98 13.66
C PHE A 64 -17.06 -2.02 14.78
N GLU A 65 -16.26 -3.07 14.70
CA GLU A 65 -16.26 -4.13 15.70
C GLU A 65 -15.65 -3.74 17.04
N HIS A 66 -14.58 -2.93 17.02
CA HIS A 66 -13.84 -2.58 18.24
C HIS A 66 -14.43 -1.39 19.00
N TYR A 67 -15.20 -0.53 18.35
CA TYR A 67 -15.75 0.68 18.96
C TYR A 67 -17.28 0.68 18.83
N LYS A 68 -17.90 -0.32 19.43
CA LYS A 68 -19.33 -0.63 19.26
C LYS A 68 -20.30 0.48 19.66
N HIS A 69 -19.87 1.36 20.53
CA HIS A 69 -20.72 2.47 21.00
C HIS A 69 -20.37 3.82 20.35
N MET A 70 -19.41 3.82 19.44
CA MET A 70 -18.98 5.04 18.77
C MET A 70 -19.97 5.41 17.67
N PRO A 71 -20.48 6.66 17.65
CA PRO A 71 -21.42 7.06 16.60
C PRO A 71 -20.74 7.19 15.23
N GLU A 72 -21.53 7.14 14.19
CA GLU A 72 -21.06 7.13 12.81
C GLU A 72 -20.10 8.28 12.50
N GLY A 73 -20.41 9.51 12.95
CA GLY A 73 -19.53 10.65 12.69
C GLY A 73 -18.15 10.49 13.28
N GLU A 74 -18.04 9.88 14.45
CA GLU A 74 -16.76 9.62 15.09
C GLU A 74 -16.01 8.49 14.37
N LEU A 75 -16.73 7.46 13.93
CA LEU A 75 -16.14 6.37 13.15
C LEU A 75 -15.58 6.88 11.83
N THR A 76 -16.30 7.78 11.18
CA THR A 76 -15.86 8.38 9.92
C THR A 76 -14.56 9.18 10.11
N LYS A 77 -14.47 9.97 11.19
CA LYS A 77 -13.26 10.72 11.51
C LYS A 77 -12.08 9.79 11.83
N MET A 78 -12.35 8.75 12.60
CA MET A 78 -11.31 7.77 12.96
C MET A 78 -10.77 7.10 11.71
N ARG A 79 -11.66 6.63 10.81
CA ARG A 79 -11.24 6.01 9.56
C ARG A 79 -10.37 6.96 8.74
N ALA A 80 -10.80 8.22 8.60
CA ALA A 80 -10.04 9.21 7.84
C ALA A 80 -8.63 9.38 8.40
N SER A 81 -8.47 9.37 9.73
CA SER A 81 -7.15 9.52 10.35
C SER A 81 -6.24 8.32 10.11
N LEU A 82 -6.82 7.16 9.83
CA LEU A 82 -6.07 5.91 9.62
C LEU A 82 -5.72 5.64 8.15
N VAL A 83 -6.44 6.25 7.21
CA VAL A 83 -6.26 5.98 5.78
C VAL A 83 -5.79 7.19 4.97
N CYS A 84 -5.52 8.31 5.62
CA CYS A 84 -5.04 9.51 4.92
C CYS A 84 -3.60 9.32 4.43
N GLU A 85 -3.18 10.18 3.51
CA GLU A 85 -1.84 10.11 2.95
C GLU A 85 -0.75 10.10 4.02
N LYS A 86 -0.88 10.98 5.02
CA LYS A 86 0.08 11.06 6.11
C LYS A 86 0.21 9.74 6.87
N ALA A 87 -0.92 9.10 7.18
CA ALA A 87 -0.92 7.82 7.88
C ALA A 87 -0.27 6.73 7.03
N LEU A 88 -0.64 6.64 5.76
CA LEU A 88 -0.09 5.64 4.85
C LEU A 88 1.40 5.83 4.63
N PHE A 89 1.85 7.08 4.58
CA PHE A 89 3.27 7.39 4.48
C PHE A 89 4.03 6.88 5.72
N GLU A 90 3.47 7.10 6.93
CA GLU A 90 4.08 6.61 8.15
C GLU A 90 4.12 5.08 8.21
N PHE A 91 3.06 4.41 7.79
CA PHE A 91 3.04 2.94 7.70
C PHE A 91 4.12 2.45 6.72
N SER A 92 4.24 3.13 5.59
CA SER A 92 5.20 2.78 4.55
C SER A 92 6.65 2.87 5.03
N LYS A 93 6.95 3.80 5.93
CA LYS A 93 8.29 3.91 6.51
C LYS A 93 8.68 2.66 7.29
N LYS A 94 7.73 2.03 7.96
CA LYS A 94 7.98 0.83 8.77
C LYS A 94 8.47 -0.34 7.92
N ILE A 95 8.07 -0.38 6.65
CA ILE A 95 8.46 -1.45 5.72
C ILE A 95 9.44 -0.93 4.66
N GLU A 96 9.92 0.29 4.80
CA GLU A 96 10.85 0.92 3.86
C GLU A 96 10.37 0.84 2.41
N LEU A 97 9.07 1.04 2.21
CA LEU A 97 8.43 0.89 0.90
C LEU A 97 9.11 1.71 -0.21
N GLY A 98 9.49 2.95 0.11
CA GLY A 98 10.13 3.84 -0.86
C GLY A 98 11.36 3.23 -1.53
N LYS A 99 12.09 2.39 -0.80
CA LYS A 99 13.29 1.72 -1.30
C LYS A 99 12.98 0.77 -2.46
N TYR A 100 11.76 0.23 -2.50
CA TYR A 100 11.39 -0.84 -3.43
C TYR A 100 10.55 -0.37 -4.62
N ILE A 101 10.14 0.90 -4.64
CA ILE A 101 9.33 1.45 -5.73
C ILE A 101 10.19 1.62 -6.99
N PHE A 102 9.66 1.20 -8.14
CA PHE A 102 10.32 1.39 -9.42
C PHE A 102 9.93 2.75 -10.00
N LEU A 103 10.91 3.61 -10.19
CA LEU A 103 10.72 4.97 -10.70
C LEU A 103 11.44 5.17 -12.02
N GLY A 104 10.91 6.06 -12.86
CA GLY A 104 11.63 6.54 -14.02
C GLY A 104 12.81 7.38 -13.58
N LYS A 105 13.79 7.57 -14.47
CA LYS A 105 15.02 8.30 -14.16
C LYS A 105 14.78 9.74 -13.72
N GLY A 106 13.88 10.44 -14.39
CA GLY A 106 13.56 11.82 -14.04
C GLY A 106 12.95 11.94 -12.65
N GLU A 107 12.04 11.06 -12.33
CA GLU A 107 11.39 11.05 -11.01
C GLU A 107 12.38 10.72 -9.91
N GLU A 108 13.29 9.75 -10.17
CA GLU A 108 14.32 9.38 -9.22
C GLU A 108 15.24 10.57 -8.91
N ILE A 109 15.67 11.29 -9.94
CA ILE A 109 16.56 12.45 -9.80
C ILE A 109 15.92 13.56 -8.98
N THR A 110 14.61 13.76 -9.12
CA THR A 110 13.89 14.84 -8.41
C THR A 110 13.36 14.43 -7.04
N GLY A 111 13.78 13.29 -6.53
CA GLY A 111 13.42 12.86 -5.17
C GLY A 111 12.08 12.15 -5.04
N GLY A 112 11.57 11.58 -6.14
CA GLY A 112 10.29 10.88 -6.12
C GLY A 112 10.22 9.74 -5.12
N ARG A 113 11.37 9.10 -4.86
CA ARG A 113 11.46 7.98 -3.93
C ARG A 113 11.10 8.35 -2.49
N GLU A 114 11.17 9.62 -2.15
CA GLU A 114 10.84 10.12 -0.82
C GLU A 114 9.54 10.93 -0.79
N ARG A 115 8.86 11.03 -1.93
CA ARG A 115 7.65 11.86 -2.04
C ARG A 115 6.44 11.13 -1.43
N PRO A 116 5.79 11.74 -0.40
CA PRO A 116 4.67 11.08 0.30
C PRO A 116 3.54 10.60 -0.62
N SER A 117 3.18 11.36 -1.64
CA SER A 117 2.09 10.97 -2.54
C SER A 117 2.43 9.70 -3.33
N ILE A 118 3.67 9.58 -3.80
CA ILE A 118 4.11 8.41 -4.55
C ILE A 118 4.16 7.18 -3.65
N ILE A 119 4.68 7.35 -2.44
CA ILE A 119 4.82 6.25 -1.49
C ILE A 119 3.45 5.77 -1.00
N SER A 120 2.55 6.68 -0.63
CA SER A 120 1.22 6.30 -0.14
C SER A 120 0.38 5.64 -1.23
N ASP A 121 0.50 6.09 -2.49
CA ASP A 121 -0.19 5.47 -3.62
C ASP A 121 0.32 4.04 -3.84
N ALA A 122 1.62 3.83 -3.74
CA ALA A 122 2.20 2.50 -3.85
C ALA A 122 1.75 1.59 -2.70
N PHE A 123 1.60 2.14 -1.49
CA PHE A 123 1.09 1.39 -0.35
C PHE A 123 -0.30 0.83 -0.65
N GLU A 124 -1.19 1.66 -1.18
CA GLU A 124 -2.52 1.21 -1.57
C GLU A 124 -2.47 0.18 -2.70
N ALA A 125 -1.57 0.37 -3.66
CA ALA A 125 -1.40 -0.58 -4.76
C ALA A 125 -0.94 -1.95 -4.26
N VAL A 126 -0.04 -1.99 -3.28
CA VAL A 126 0.41 -3.26 -2.68
C VAL A 126 -0.76 -3.94 -1.98
N ILE A 127 -1.62 -3.19 -1.30
CA ILE A 127 -2.84 -3.73 -0.69
C ILE A 127 -3.69 -4.43 -1.73
N ALA A 128 -3.93 -3.78 -2.88
CA ALA A 128 -4.71 -4.38 -3.95
C ALA A 128 -4.04 -5.65 -4.49
N ALA A 129 -2.72 -5.64 -4.63
CA ALA A 129 -1.98 -6.79 -5.12
C ALA A 129 -2.13 -7.99 -4.19
N ILE A 130 -2.01 -7.79 -2.89
CA ILE A 130 -2.19 -8.87 -1.90
C ILE A 130 -3.63 -9.39 -1.96
N TYR A 131 -4.60 -8.48 -2.05
CA TYR A 131 -6.00 -8.84 -2.13
C TYR A 131 -6.29 -9.72 -3.36
N LEU A 132 -5.79 -9.32 -4.52
CA LEU A 132 -6.01 -10.08 -5.76
C LEU A 132 -5.29 -11.44 -5.73
N ASP A 133 -4.13 -11.49 -5.10
CA ASP A 133 -3.33 -12.72 -5.03
C ASP A 133 -3.84 -13.69 -3.97
N GLY A 134 -4.22 -13.20 -2.81
CA GLY A 134 -4.52 -14.04 -1.65
C GLY A 134 -5.90 -13.87 -1.03
N GLY A 135 -6.66 -12.85 -1.44
CA GLY A 135 -8.00 -12.61 -0.90
C GLY A 135 -8.02 -11.70 0.32
N ILE A 136 -9.21 -11.64 0.92
CA ILE A 136 -9.46 -10.67 2.01
C ILE A 136 -8.72 -11.02 3.31
N GLU A 137 -8.53 -12.30 3.60
CA GLU A 137 -7.90 -12.70 4.88
C GLU A 137 -6.45 -12.25 4.99
N PRO A 138 -5.54 -12.58 4.05
CA PRO A 138 -4.17 -12.12 4.18
C PRO A 138 -4.02 -10.61 4.05
N VAL A 139 -4.84 -9.94 3.23
CA VAL A 139 -4.75 -8.49 3.13
C VAL A 139 -5.24 -7.81 4.40
N SER A 140 -6.26 -8.36 5.05
CA SER A 140 -6.74 -7.83 6.34
C SER A 140 -5.65 -7.94 7.39
N LYS A 141 -5.01 -9.08 7.48
CA LYS A 141 -3.90 -9.30 8.41
C LYS A 141 -2.77 -8.30 8.15
N TYR A 142 -2.43 -8.10 6.89
CA TYR A 142 -1.39 -7.14 6.51
C TYR A 142 -1.76 -5.72 6.93
N ILE A 143 -2.94 -5.25 6.55
CA ILE A 143 -3.41 -3.91 6.89
C ILE A 143 -3.45 -3.69 8.40
N LEU A 144 -4.05 -4.63 9.13
CA LEU A 144 -4.24 -4.49 10.57
C LEU A 144 -2.93 -4.52 11.34
N SER A 145 -1.87 -5.06 10.75
CA SER A 145 -0.55 -5.03 11.39
C SER A 145 -0.01 -3.61 11.56
N PHE A 146 -0.52 -2.65 10.80
CA PHE A 146 -0.13 -1.24 10.90
C PHE A 146 -1.04 -0.42 11.82
N ILE A 147 -2.21 -0.96 12.14
CA ILE A 147 -3.20 -0.21 12.93
C ILE A 147 -2.89 -0.38 14.42
N PRO A 148 -2.81 0.72 15.19
CA PRO A 148 -2.56 0.63 16.64
C PRO A 148 -3.70 -0.10 17.34
N GLU A 149 -3.40 -0.85 18.41
CA GLU A 149 -4.41 -1.55 19.20
C GLU A 149 -5.39 -0.56 19.85
N ASN A 150 -4.86 0.57 20.33
CA ASN A 150 -5.67 1.62 20.93
C ASN A 150 -5.55 2.87 20.06
N ILE A 151 -6.64 3.23 19.41
CA ILE A 151 -6.70 4.40 18.57
C ILE A 151 -7.31 5.52 19.39
N THR A 152 -6.56 6.63 19.52
CA THR A 152 -7.08 7.81 20.21
C THR A 152 -7.89 8.62 19.21
N PRO A 153 -9.18 8.87 19.51
CA PRO A 153 -10.02 9.67 18.62
C PRO A 153 -9.49 11.08 18.42
#